data_ed1142aeab079612ce3eda2c85fbe62d
#
_entry.id   ed1142aeab079612ce3eda2c85fbe62d
#
_cell.length_a   1.000
_cell.length_b   1.000
_cell.length_c   1.000
_cell.angle_alpha   90.00
_cell.angle_beta   90.00
_cell.angle_gamma   90.00
#
_symmetry.space_group_name_H-M   'P 1'
#
loop_
_entity.id
_entity.type
_entity.pdbx_description
1 polymer ?
#
loop_
_entity_poly.entity_id
_entity_poly.type
_entity_poly.pdbx_seq_one_letter_code
_entity_poly.pdbx_strand_id
1 'polypeptide(L)'
;MILSVSRRTDIPAFYSDWFFKQLEQGFVLVPNPIAHEKIAKVALEPLKIENVETNLLGEKKVEISGNIEGIVFWTKNPKPMLNKLNKLKDFKYYFLYTLNAYPKEIEVNLPPLDERIESFKILSKYCPVIWRYDPILVTEGIDENWHIEKFEYLTKALKGYSKHCKISFLIESYKGCDKNLHKPSIWQKDKILSAISKIAKKNGFQIEACAENGYSKYGILPSKCIDGEIFEKLLTEKYKDLNIQVKRKNNKLDGQRKNCLCMPSVDIGQYDTCFHDCKYCYA
;
A
#
# COMPACT_ATOMS: atom_id res chain seq x y z
N MET A 1 16.38 5.55 0.46
CA MET A 1 15.65 4.25 0.35
C MET A 1 14.17 4.41 0.62
N ILE A 2 13.31 3.47 0.18
CA ILE A 2 11.89 3.43 0.55
C ILE A 2 11.69 2.45 1.71
N LEU A 3 10.95 2.88 2.73
CA LEU A 3 10.60 2.06 3.89
C LEU A 3 9.19 1.47 3.69
N SER A 4 9.03 0.14 3.81
CA SER A 4 7.73 -0.54 3.81
C SER A 4 7.29 -0.84 5.24
N VAL A 5 6.15 -0.29 5.66
CA VAL A 5 5.62 -0.34 7.04
C VAL A 5 4.20 -0.91 7.05
N SER A 6 3.94 -2.17 7.00
CA SER A 6 4.68 -3.32 6.52
C SER A 6 3.74 -4.24 5.72
N ARG A 7 4.29 -5.11 4.85
CA ARG A 7 3.51 -6.15 4.16
C ARG A 7 3.32 -7.41 5.01
N ARG A 8 4.08 -7.55 6.10
CA ARG A 8 4.13 -8.75 6.96
C ARG A 8 3.27 -8.64 8.19
N THR A 9 2.85 -7.42 8.54
CA THR A 9 1.99 -7.12 9.68
C THR A 9 1.34 -5.74 9.50
N ASP A 10 0.27 -5.45 10.22
CA ASP A 10 -0.38 -4.13 10.19
C ASP A 10 0.20 -3.24 11.30
N ILE A 11 1.34 -2.58 11.01
CA ILE A 11 2.00 -1.69 11.98
C ILE A 11 1.10 -0.50 12.35
N PRO A 12 0.39 0.18 11.43
CA PRO A 12 -0.56 1.23 11.77
C PRO A 12 -1.62 0.80 12.77
N ALA A 13 -2.13 -0.44 12.67
CA ALA A 13 -3.18 -0.96 13.52
C ALA A 13 -2.68 -1.37 14.91
N PHE A 14 -1.54 -2.06 14.99
CA PHE A 14 -1.12 -2.76 16.21
C PHE A 14 0.16 -2.23 16.82
N TYR A 15 1.02 -1.57 16.05
CA TYR A 15 2.37 -1.20 16.44
C TYR A 15 2.67 0.27 16.17
N SER A 16 1.66 1.14 16.10
CA SER A 16 1.87 2.57 15.83
C SER A 16 2.78 3.23 16.88
N ASP A 17 2.61 2.93 18.17
CA ASP A 17 3.46 3.47 19.24
C ASP A 17 4.90 3.02 19.12
N TRP A 18 5.11 1.72 18.86
CA TRP A 18 6.44 1.18 18.60
C TRP A 18 7.11 1.89 17.42
N PHE A 19 6.39 2.04 16.31
CA PHE A 19 6.92 2.68 15.11
C PHE A 19 7.35 4.12 15.36
N PHE A 20 6.55 4.92 16.04
CA PHE A 20 6.91 6.30 16.39
C PHE A 20 8.07 6.37 17.37
N LYS A 21 8.19 5.42 18.30
CA LYS A 21 9.35 5.30 19.17
C LYS A 21 10.64 5.01 18.38
N GLN A 22 10.57 4.15 17.34
CA GLN A 22 11.72 3.92 16.47
C GLN A 22 12.10 5.18 15.67
N LEU A 23 11.13 5.95 15.19
CA LEU A 23 11.39 7.24 14.53
C LEU A 23 12.08 8.23 15.47
N GLU A 24 11.65 8.35 16.72
CA GLU A 24 12.26 9.20 17.73
C GLU A 24 13.69 8.73 18.08
N GLN A 25 13.92 7.43 18.09
CA GLN A 25 15.24 6.83 18.31
C GLN A 25 16.19 7.00 17.09
N GLY A 26 15.63 7.27 15.90
CA GLY A 26 16.37 7.48 14.66
C GLY A 26 16.80 6.21 13.93
N PHE A 27 16.40 5.03 14.38
CA PHE A 27 16.68 3.77 13.70
C PHE A 27 15.70 2.65 14.07
N VAL A 28 15.67 1.61 13.25
CA VAL A 28 14.94 0.37 13.53
C VAL A 28 15.86 -0.84 13.29
N LEU A 29 15.70 -1.85 14.12
CA LEU A 29 16.36 -3.15 13.95
C LEU A 29 15.44 -4.07 13.14
N VAL A 30 15.92 -4.55 11.99
CA VAL A 30 15.14 -5.37 11.05
C VAL A 30 15.76 -6.75 10.98
N PRO A 31 15.13 -7.79 11.55
CA PRO A 31 15.60 -9.15 11.40
C PRO A 31 15.42 -9.62 9.95
N ASN A 32 16.38 -10.39 9.46
CA ASN A 32 16.25 -11.04 8.15
C ASN A 32 15.09 -12.05 8.22
N PRO A 33 14.14 -12.04 7.27
CA PRO A 33 12.96 -12.90 7.34
C PRO A 33 13.26 -14.40 7.16
N ILE A 34 14.45 -14.77 6.71
CA ILE A 34 14.90 -16.17 6.52
C ILE A 34 15.95 -16.54 7.56
N ALA A 35 16.96 -15.69 7.77
CA ALA A 35 18.03 -15.88 8.73
C ALA A 35 17.81 -14.92 9.92
N HIS A 36 16.92 -15.29 10.83
CA HIS A 36 16.43 -14.41 11.91
C HIS A 36 17.53 -13.88 12.85
N GLU A 37 18.68 -14.60 12.93
CA GLU A 37 19.86 -14.19 13.68
C GLU A 37 20.59 -12.98 13.05
N LYS A 38 20.35 -12.71 11.76
CA LYS A 38 20.92 -11.56 11.06
C LYS A 38 19.98 -10.36 11.20
N ILE A 39 20.44 -9.37 11.96
CA ILE A 39 19.69 -8.14 12.21
C ILE A 39 20.37 -6.97 11.51
N ALA A 40 19.64 -6.25 10.68
CA ALA A 40 20.11 -5.02 10.04
C ALA A 40 19.63 -3.81 10.85
N LYS A 41 20.52 -2.85 11.13
CA LYS A 41 20.18 -1.55 11.68
C LYS A 41 19.88 -0.60 10.51
N VAL A 42 18.65 -0.10 10.44
CA VAL A 42 18.18 0.82 9.41
C VAL A 42 17.99 2.20 10.04
N ALA A 43 18.74 3.19 9.61
CA ALA A 43 18.56 4.57 10.04
C ALA A 43 17.25 5.14 9.50
N LEU A 44 16.57 5.99 10.26
CA LEU A 44 15.23 6.54 9.96
C LEU A 44 15.29 8.08 9.85
N GLU A 45 16.18 8.58 9.00
CA GLU A 45 16.34 10.01 8.75
C GLU A 45 15.59 10.41 7.48
N PRO A 46 14.68 11.40 7.53
CA PRO A 46 13.97 11.85 6.33
C PRO A 46 14.95 12.47 5.33
N LEU A 47 14.79 12.14 4.05
CA LEU A 47 15.55 12.76 2.98
C LEU A 47 15.26 14.26 2.94
N LYS A 48 16.33 15.08 2.97
CA LYS A 48 16.29 16.53 2.84
C LYS A 48 17.22 16.99 1.73
N ILE A 49 16.81 18.04 1.04
CA ILE A 49 17.69 18.80 0.15
C ILE A 49 18.27 19.94 0.98
N GLU A 50 19.56 19.91 1.20
CA GLU A 50 20.26 20.89 2.05
C GLU A 50 20.70 22.10 1.25
N ASN A 51 21.20 21.89 0.02
CA ASN A 51 21.72 22.95 -0.81
C ASN A 51 21.47 22.65 -2.31
N VAL A 52 21.33 23.71 -3.11
CA VAL A 52 21.20 23.64 -4.57
C VAL A 52 22.12 24.69 -5.17
N GLU A 53 23.19 24.24 -5.79
CA GLU A 53 24.09 25.07 -6.56
C GLU A 53 23.69 25.01 -8.05
N THR A 54 23.69 26.13 -8.72
CA THR A 54 23.45 26.22 -10.18
C THR A 54 24.72 26.71 -10.85
N ASN A 55 25.26 25.95 -11.80
CA ASN A 55 26.41 26.36 -12.58
C ASN A 55 26.03 27.36 -13.71
N LEU A 56 27.03 27.88 -14.41
CA LEU A 56 26.85 28.86 -15.52
C LEU A 56 25.99 28.31 -16.67
N LEU A 57 25.88 26.99 -16.84
CA LEU A 57 25.08 26.34 -17.86
C LEU A 57 23.63 26.07 -17.41
N GLY A 58 23.28 26.48 -16.17
CA GLY A 58 21.95 26.24 -15.57
C GLY A 58 21.77 24.84 -15.00
N GLU A 59 22.83 24.02 -14.96
CA GLU A 59 22.76 22.69 -14.34
C GLU A 59 22.77 22.80 -12.81
N LYS A 60 21.92 22.02 -12.16
CA LYS A 60 21.75 22.04 -10.71
C LYS A 60 22.47 20.87 -10.06
N LYS A 61 23.34 21.16 -9.11
CA LYS A 61 23.92 20.21 -8.18
C LYS A 61 23.13 20.27 -6.87
N VAL A 62 22.70 19.13 -6.36
CA VAL A 62 21.85 19.02 -5.20
C VAL A 62 22.60 18.26 -4.11
N GLU A 63 22.73 18.87 -2.94
CA GLU A 63 23.23 18.21 -1.74
C GLU A 63 22.06 17.62 -0.95
N ILE A 64 22.15 16.35 -0.60
CA ILE A 64 21.08 15.58 0.03
C ILE A 64 21.60 15.00 1.34
N SER A 65 20.84 15.19 2.42
CA SER A 65 21.00 14.46 3.68
C SER A 65 19.84 13.50 3.94
N GLY A 66 20.04 12.61 4.92
CA GLY A 66 19.07 11.59 5.27
C GLY A 66 19.01 10.42 4.27
N ASN A 67 18.29 9.37 4.64
CA ASN A 67 18.27 8.13 3.88
C ASN A 67 16.87 7.65 3.49
N ILE A 68 15.81 8.12 4.15
CA ILE A 68 14.42 7.72 3.87
C ILE A 68 13.81 8.67 2.84
N GLU A 69 13.70 8.21 1.62
CA GLU A 69 13.06 8.92 0.51
C GLU A 69 11.54 8.93 0.63
N GLY A 70 10.99 7.87 1.22
CA GLY A 70 9.57 7.75 1.43
C GLY A 70 9.17 6.53 2.24
N ILE A 71 7.96 6.58 2.79
CA ILE A 71 7.39 5.52 3.62
C ILE A 71 6.08 5.06 2.97
N VAL A 72 5.93 3.74 2.80
CA VAL A 72 4.67 3.12 2.38
C VAL A 72 4.09 2.38 3.56
N PHE A 73 2.92 2.81 4.01
CA PHE A 73 2.15 2.11 5.03
C PHE A 73 1.16 1.14 4.40
N TRP A 74 1.03 -0.03 5.01
CA TRP A 74 0.06 -1.05 4.63
C TRP A 74 -0.87 -1.27 5.81
N THR A 75 -2.17 -1.12 5.61
CA THR A 75 -3.08 -1.24 6.74
C THR A 75 -4.49 -1.65 6.30
N LYS A 76 -5.22 -2.25 7.23
CA LYS A 76 -6.67 -2.45 7.20
C LYS A 76 -7.39 -1.61 8.26
N ASN A 77 -6.63 -1.02 9.19
CA ASN A 77 -7.16 -0.17 10.24
C ASN A 77 -6.11 0.88 10.70
N PRO A 78 -6.06 2.07 10.10
CA PRO A 78 -5.12 3.11 10.50
C PRO A 78 -5.54 3.88 11.76
N LYS A 79 -6.73 3.63 12.33
CA LYS A 79 -7.32 4.41 13.42
C LYS A 79 -6.36 4.67 14.59
N PRO A 80 -5.55 3.68 15.08
CA PRO A 80 -4.59 3.91 16.17
C PRO A 80 -3.43 4.86 15.82
N MET A 81 -3.17 5.08 14.51
CA MET A 81 -2.09 5.95 14.05
C MET A 81 -2.56 7.37 13.73
N LEU A 82 -3.85 7.60 13.48
CA LEU A 82 -4.38 8.86 12.94
C LEU A 82 -3.99 10.10 13.74
N ASN A 83 -4.04 10.04 15.06
CA ASN A 83 -3.71 11.16 15.96
C ASN A 83 -2.21 11.45 16.08
N LYS A 84 -1.35 10.63 15.46
CA LYS A 84 0.11 10.72 15.50
C LYS A 84 0.73 11.10 14.14
N LEU A 85 -0.07 11.30 13.10
CA LEU A 85 0.41 11.57 11.74
C LEU A 85 1.23 12.88 11.64
N ASN A 86 1.00 13.84 12.54
CA ASN A 86 1.80 15.06 12.63
C ASN A 86 3.29 14.79 12.89
N LYS A 87 3.64 13.65 13.51
CA LYS A 87 5.03 13.22 13.72
C LYS A 87 5.74 12.82 12.41
N LEU A 88 4.99 12.64 11.33
CA LEU A 88 5.50 12.29 10.00
C LEU A 88 5.71 13.51 9.08
N LYS A 89 5.56 14.74 9.57
CA LYS A 89 5.59 15.97 8.77
C LYS A 89 6.85 16.12 7.89
N ASP A 90 7.98 15.60 8.34
CA ASP A 90 9.26 15.68 7.64
C ASP A 90 9.43 14.57 6.59
N PHE A 91 8.69 13.47 6.72
CA PHE A 91 8.72 12.35 5.81
C PHE A 91 7.73 12.52 4.64
N LYS A 92 8.02 11.89 3.51
CA LYS A 92 7.06 11.66 2.43
C LYS A 92 6.48 10.28 2.58
N TYR A 93 5.17 10.15 2.59
CA TYR A 93 4.51 8.88 2.82
C TYR A 93 3.16 8.81 2.12
N TYR A 94 2.70 7.60 1.90
CA TYR A 94 1.34 7.28 1.50
C TYR A 94 0.88 5.96 2.11
N PHE A 95 -0.42 5.74 2.08
CA PHE A 95 -1.02 4.52 2.60
C PHE A 95 -1.59 3.66 1.47
N LEU A 96 -1.34 2.37 1.58
CA LEU A 96 -2.07 1.31 0.91
C LEU A 96 -3.10 0.78 1.90
N TYR A 97 -4.34 1.22 1.75
CA TYR A 97 -5.41 0.86 2.67
C TYR A 97 -6.26 -0.26 2.06
N THR A 98 -6.16 -1.45 2.63
CA THR A 98 -6.99 -2.59 2.24
C THR A 98 -8.37 -2.46 2.88
N LEU A 99 -9.37 -2.23 2.06
CA LEU A 99 -10.76 -2.09 2.47
C LEU A 99 -11.64 -2.99 1.59
N ASN A 100 -11.99 -4.13 2.15
CA ASN A 100 -12.96 -5.08 1.63
C ASN A 100 -14.24 -5.01 2.46
N ALA A 101 -15.34 -5.54 1.92
CA ALA A 101 -16.60 -5.65 2.65
C ALA A 101 -16.86 -7.07 3.15
N TYR A 102 -15.81 -7.87 3.34
CA TYR A 102 -15.94 -9.24 3.82
C TYR A 102 -16.56 -9.29 5.22
N PRO A 103 -17.37 -10.32 5.50
CA PRO A 103 -17.95 -10.53 6.80
C PRO A 103 -16.90 -10.96 7.83
N LYS A 104 -17.29 -10.96 9.12
CA LYS A 104 -16.37 -11.28 10.24
C LYS A 104 -15.85 -12.72 10.23
N GLU A 105 -16.51 -13.62 9.55
CA GLU A 105 -16.07 -15.01 9.37
C GLU A 105 -14.79 -15.08 8.53
N ILE A 106 -14.51 -14.06 7.71
CA ILE A 106 -13.32 -13.97 6.84
C ILE A 106 -12.33 -12.92 7.39
N GLU A 107 -12.79 -11.75 7.80
CA GLU A 107 -11.97 -10.67 8.38
C GLU A 107 -12.28 -10.51 9.87
N VAL A 108 -11.84 -11.49 10.69
CA VAL A 108 -12.31 -11.78 12.04
C VAL A 108 -12.20 -10.60 13.01
N ASN A 109 -11.03 -9.99 13.10
CA ASN A 109 -10.73 -8.97 14.10
C ASN A 109 -10.68 -7.54 13.52
N LEU A 110 -11.35 -7.31 12.39
CA LEU A 110 -11.45 -5.97 11.84
C LEU A 110 -12.59 -5.16 12.48
N PRO A 111 -12.42 -3.84 12.63
CA PRO A 111 -13.52 -2.95 12.99
C PRO A 111 -14.68 -3.00 11.99
N PRO A 112 -15.88 -2.56 12.37
CA PRO A 112 -17.02 -2.43 11.46
C PRO A 112 -16.65 -1.68 10.16
N LEU A 113 -17.29 -2.05 9.05
CA LEU A 113 -16.97 -1.49 7.74
C LEU A 113 -17.10 0.05 7.71
N ASP A 114 -18.14 0.59 8.33
CA ASP A 114 -18.40 2.03 8.35
C ASP A 114 -17.30 2.80 9.10
N GLU A 115 -16.77 2.25 10.19
CA GLU A 115 -15.62 2.83 10.89
C GLU A 115 -14.36 2.82 10.03
N ARG A 116 -14.15 1.77 9.25
CA ARG A 116 -13.01 1.65 8.33
C ARG A 116 -13.13 2.64 7.16
N ILE A 117 -14.34 2.82 6.62
CA ILE A 117 -14.64 3.83 5.59
C ILE A 117 -14.36 5.23 6.14
N GLU A 118 -14.83 5.53 7.34
CA GLU A 118 -14.59 6.85 7.96
C GLU A 118 -13.10 7.09 8.22
N SER A 119 -12.39 6.08 8.74
CA SER A 119 -10.92 6.15 8.93
C SER A 119 -10.18 6.39 7.61
N PHE A 120 -10.65 5.80 6.51
CA PHE A 120 -10.11 6.06 5.17
C PHE A 120 -10.28 7.52 4.77
N LYS A 121 -11.47 8.08 4.94
CA LYS A 121 -11.80 9.48 4.61
C LYS A 121 -10.97 10.46 5.46
N ILE A 122 -10.84 10.18 6.75
CA ILE A 122 -9.99 11.00 7.64
C ILE A 122 -8.54 10.97 7.16
N LEU A 123 -7.98 9.78 6.95
CA LEU A 123 -6.59 9.59 6.53
C LEU A 123 -6.28 10.31 5.21
N SER A 124 -7.21 10.30 4.26
CA SER A 124 -7.04 10.94 2.94
C SER A 124 -6.89 12.46 2.98
N LYS A 125 -7.23 13.10 4.10
CA LYS A 125 -7.01 14.53 4.33
C LYS A 125 -5.56 14.87 4.66
N TYR A 126 -4.76 13.87 5.08
CA TYR A 126 -3.37 14.06 5.51
C TYR A 126 -2.35 13.64 4.46
N CYS A 127 -2.67 12.62 3.66
CA CYS A 127 -1.73 12.05 2.70
C CYS A 127 -2.47 11.30 1.57
N PRO A 128 -1.77 10.96 0.47
CA PRO A 128 -2.34 10.06 -0.53
C PRO A 128 -2.71 8.71 0.08
N VAL A 129 -3.94 8.26 -0.16
CA VAL A 129 -4.42 6.93 0.23
C VAL A 129 -4.85 6.19 -1.02
N ILE A 130 -4.26 5.02 -1.25
CA ILE A 130 -4.59 4.14 -2.35
C ILE A 130 -5.45 3.02 -1.78
N TRP A 131 -6.64 2.89 -2.31
CA TRP A 131 -7.53 1.81 -1.94
C TRP A 131 -7.01 0.47 -2.48
N ARG A 132 -7.04 -0.58 -1.66
CA ARG A 132 -6.79 -1.95 -2.07
C ARG A 132 -8.06 -2.76 -1.85
N TYR A 133 -8.65 -3.24 -2.93
CA TYR A 133 -9.71 -4.24 -2.93
C TYR A 133 -9.06 -5.60 -3.17
N ASP A 134 -8.57 -6.22 -2.10
CA ASP A 134 -7.56 -7.26 -2.17
C ASP A 134 -7.57 -8.15 -0.91
N PRO A 135 -7.57 -9.48 -1.08
CA PRO A 135 -7.73 -10.22 -2.33
C PRO A 135 -9.20 -10.32 -2.77
N ILE A 136 -9.46 -10.56 -4.06
CA ILE A 136 -10.74 -11.02 -4.57
C ILE A 136 -10.78 -12.55 -4.44
N LEU A 137 -11.76 -13.08 -3.73
CA LEU A 137 -11.95 -14.52 -3.47
C LEU A 137 -13.42 -14.91 -3.60
N VAL A 138 -13.70 -16.18 -3.74
CA VAL A 138 -15.07 -16.72 -3.73
C VAL A 138 -15.22 -17.80 -2.67
N THR A 139 -16.40 -17.88 -2.09
CA THR A 139 -16.83 -18.90 -1.16
C THR A 139 -18.35 -18.95 -1.13
N GLU A 140 -18.96 -19.81 -0.31
CA GLU A 140 -20.41 -19.80 -0.10
C GLU A 140 -20.91 -18.40 0.28
N GLY A 141 -21.92 -17.90 -0.41
CA GLY A 141 -22.48 -16.55 -0.21
C GLY A 141 -21.62 -15.39 -0.69
N ILE A 142 -20.41 -15.62 -1.22
CA ILE A 142 -19.53 -14.61 -1.79
C ILE A 142 -19.16 -15.03 -3.21
N ASP A 143 -20.00 -14.67 -4.14
CA ASP A 143 -19.84 -14.92 -5.57
C ASP A 143 -19.45 -13.66 -6.35
N GLU A 144 -19.45 -13.73 -7.66
CA GLU A 144 -19.13 -12.59 -8.51
C GLU A 144 -20.14 -11.45 -8.40
N ASN A 145 -21.43 -11.73 -8.15
CA ASN A 145 -22.45 -10.70 -7.99
C ASN A 145 -22.27 -9.95 -6.67
N TRP A 146 -21.93 -10.69 -5.60
CA TRP A 146 -21.54 -10.09 -4.32
C TRP A 146 -20.38 -9.09 -4.49
N HIS A 147 -19.34 -9.50 -5.24
CA HIS A 147 -18.22 -8.60 -5.52
C HIS A 147 -18.62 -7.34 -6.27
N ILE A 148 -19.48 -7.47 -7.27
CA ILE A 148 -19.97 -6.34 -8.06
C ILE A 148 -20.72 -5.36 -7.17
N GLU A 149 -21.64 -5.85 -6.33
CA GLU A 149 -22.43 -5.06 -5.39
C GLU A 149 -21.53 -4.33 -4.37
N LYS A 150 -20.65 -5.08 -3.71
CA LYS A 150 -19.78 -4.50 -2.66
C LYS A 150 -18.74 -3.54 -3.23
N PHE A 151 -18.20 -3.82 -4.41
CA PHE A 151 -17.29 -2.90 -5.09
C PHE A 151 -18.01 -1.59 -5.47
N GLU A 152 -19.26 -1.66 -5.97
CA GLU A 152 -20.05 -0.47 -6.26
C GLU A 152 -20.32 0.35 -5.00
N TYR A 153 -20.71 -0.31 -3.93
CA TYR A 153 -20.92 0.35 -2.62
C TYR A 153 -19.65 1.09 -2.16
N LEU A 154 -18.49 0.39 -2.15
CA LEU A 154 -17.24 0.96 -1.69
C LEU A 154 -16.73 2.09 -2.60
N THR A 155 -16.85 1.97 -3.92
CA THR A 155 -16.46 3.06 -4.83
C THR A 155 -17.28 4.32 -4.62
N LYS A 156 -18.60 4.18 -4.35
CA LYS A 156 -19.46 5.32 -4.01
C LYS A 156 -19.05 5.96 -2.68
N ALA A 157 -18.76 5.14 -1.66
CA ALA A 157 -18.35 5.60 -0.33
C ALA A 157 -16.99 6.31 -0.32
N LEU A 158 -16.05 5.88 -1.20
CA LEU A 158 -14.68 6.39 -1.29
C LEU A 158 -14.47 7.43 -2.40
N LYS A 159 -15.52 7.78 -3.15
CA LYS A 159 -15.44 8.78 -4.22
C LYS A 159 -14.96 10.12 -3.69
N GLY A 160 -13.93 10.67 -4.34
CA GLY A 160 -13.29 11.93 -3.93
C GLY A 160 -12.18 11.79 -2.89
N TYR A 161 -12.05 10.62 -2.24
CA TYR A 161 -11.02 10.34 -1.23
C TYR A 161 -9.84 9.53 -1.78
N SER A 162 -10.02 8.82 -2.87
CA SER A 162 -8.97 8.15 -3.63
C SER A 162 -9.29 8.18 -5.12
N LYS A 163 -8.25 8.04 -5.96
CA LYS A 163 -8.37 7.91 -7.43
C LYS A 163 -7.89 6.55 -7.93
N HIS A 164 -7.26 5.76 -7.08
CA HIS A 164 -6.63 4.50 -7.45
C HIS A 164 -7.19 3.35 -6.62
N CYS A 165 -7.50 2.25 -7.27
CA CYS A 165 -7.87 1.00 -6.64
C CYS A 165 -6.93 -0.12 -7.10
N LYS A 166 -6.22 -0.73 -6.17
CA LYS A 166 -5.37 -1.89 -6.48
C LYS A 166 -6.11 -3.17 -6.14
N ILE A 167 -6.10 -4.11 -7.09
CA ILE A 167 -6.74 -5.42 -6.92
C ILE A 167 -5.72 -6.54 -7.03
N SER A 168 -5.99 -7.66 -6.38
CA SER A 168 -5.39 -8.96 -6.68
C SER A 168 -6.37 -10.09 -6.36
N PHE A 169 -6.09 -11.29 -6.87
CA PHE A 169 -6.88 -12.47 -6.57
C PHE A 169 -6.22 -13.31 -5.48
N LEU A 170 -7.04 -14.07 -4.77
CA LEU A 170 -6.58 -14.99 -3.73
C LEU A 170 -5.45 -15.90 -4.22
N ILE A 171 -4.48 -16.13 -3.36
CA ILE A 171 -3.41 -17.12 -3.53
C ILE A 171 -3.68 -18.25 -2.54
N GLU A 172 -4.32 -19.31 -3.00
CA GLU A 172 -4.76 -20.44 -2.18
C GLU A 172 -3.60 -21.23 -1.56
N SER A 173 -2.39 -21.15 -2.14
CA SER A 173 -1.19 -21.83 -1.64
C SER A 173 -0.57 -21.20 -0.40
N TYR A 174 -1.11 -20.09 0.11
CA TYR A 174 -0.62 -19.54 1.37
C TYR A 174 -0.99 -20.44 2.55
N LYS A 175 -0.03 -20.69 3.45
CA LYS A 175 -0.14 -21.62 4.57
C LYS A 175 -1.34 -21.32 5.51
N GLY A 176 -1.69 -20.06 5.69
CA GLY A 176 -2.80 -19.61 6.54
C GLY A 176 -4.13 -19.48 5.82
N CYS A 177 -4.21 -19.81 4.53
CA CYS A 177 -5.45 -19.67 3.76
C CYS A 177 -6.46 -20.77 4.14
N ASP A 178 -7.67 -20.36 4.51
CA ASP A 178 -8.78 -21.29 4.77
C ASP A 178 -9.14 -22.06 3.49
N LYS A 179 -9.34 -23.37 3.63
CA LYS A 179 -9.62 -24.29 2.51
C LYS A 179 -10.97 -24.05 1.83
N ASN A 180 -11.88 -23.35 2.48
CA ASN A 180 -13.18 -22.98 1.90
C ASN A 180 -13.14 -21.71 1.06
N LEU A 181 -12.00 -21.02 1.03
CA LEU A 181 -11.80 -19.81 0.23
C LEU A 181 -11.12 -20.17 -1.08
N HIS A 182 -11.70 -19.74 -2.19
CA HIS A 182 -11.25 -20.10 -3.52
C HIS A 182 -10.91 -18.89 -4.37
N LYS A 183 -9.96 -19.06 -5.27
CA LYS A 183 -9.70 -18.12 -6.35
C LYS A 183 -10.87 -18.19 -7.35
N PRO A 184 -11.45 -17.06 -7.79
CA PRO A 184 -12.48 -17.10 -8.79
C PRO A 184 -12.06 -17.84 -10.07
N SER A 185 -12.96 -18.63 -10.65
CA SER A 185 -12.78 -19.27 -11.96
C SER A 185 -12.53 -18.23 -13.06
N ILE A 186 -12.07 -18.67 -14.22
CA ILE A 186 -11.79 -17.77 -15.36
C ILE A 186 -13.04 -16.97 -15.73
N TRP A 187 -14.20 -17.62 -15.79
CA TRP A 187 -15.47 -16.97 -16.09
C TRP A 187 -15.88 -15.95 -15.02
N GLN A 188 -15.78 -16.32 -13.74
CA GLN A 188 -16.08 -15.40 -12.63
C GLN A 188 -15.14 -14.18 -12.64
N LYS A 189 -13.85 -14.38 -12.90
CA LYS A 189 -12.89 -13.28 -13.05
C LYS A 189 -13.28 -12.34 -14.19
N ASP A 190 -13.63 -12.88 -15.35
CA ASP A 190 -14.03 -12.09 -16.52
C ASP A 190 -15.25 -11.23 -16.18
N LYS A 191 -16.27 -11.82 -15.54
CA LYS A 191 -17.49 -11.12 -15.09
C LYS A 191 -17.18 -10.04 -14.07
N ILE A 192 -16.39 -10.35 -13.01
CA ILE A 192 -15.97 -9.39 -11.97
C ILE A 192 -15.20 -8.24 -12.62
N LEU A 193 -14.11 -8.53 -13.35
CA LEU A 193 -13.24 -7.50 -13.92
C LEU A 193 -13.97 -6.59 -14.89
N SER A 194 -14.83 -7.15 -15.75
CA SER A 194 -15.66 -6.37 -16.68
C SER A 194 -16.60 -5.41 -15.95
N ALA A 195 -17.25 -5.87 -14.88
CA ALA A 195 -18.20 -5.06 -14.12
C ALA A 195 -17.48 -3.99 -13.26
N ILE A 196 -16.48 -4.39 -12.45
CA ILE A 196 -15.80 -3.44 -11.56
C ILE A 196 -15.06 -2.34 -12.33
N SER A 197 -14.54 -2.65 -13.53
CA SER A 197 -13.88 -1.64 -14.38
C SER A 197 -14.84 -0.55 -14.82
N LYS A 198 -16.06 -0.92 -15.21
CA LYS A 198 -17.13 0.05 -15.59
C LYS A 198 -17.54 0.89 -14.38
N ILE A 199 -17.73 0.24 -13.22
CA ILE A 199 -18.09 0.90 -11.96
C ILE A 199 -17.00 1.88 -11.54
N ALA A 200 -15.74 1.46 -11.56
CA ALA A 200 -14.59 2.29 -11.21
C ALA A 200 -14.50 3.53 -12.10
N LYS A 201 -14.56 3.34 -13.43
CA LYS A 201 -14.53 4.45 -14.40
C LYS A 201 -15.64 5.46 -14.15
N LYS A 202 -16.89 4.99 -13.92
CA LYS A 202 -18.04 5.84 -13.58
C LYS A 202 -17.84 6.67 -12.32
N ASN A 203 -17.08 6.13 -11.34
CA ASN A 203 -16.83 6.79 -10.05
C ASN A 203 -15.47 7.50 -9.96
N GLY A 204 -14.70 7.56 -11.06
CA GLY A 204 -13.43 8.29 -11.13
C GLY A 204 -12.25 7.53 -10.54
N PHE A 205 -12.30 6.19 -10.50
CA PHE A 205 -11.20 5.34 -10.07
C PHE A 205 -10.48 4.71 -11.25
N GLN A 206 -9.15 4.68 -11.17
CA GLN A 206 -8.30 3.83 -12.00
C GLN A 206 -8.04 2.52 -11.26
N ILE A 207 -8.37 1.38 -11.88
CA ILE A 207 -8.01 0.06 -11.35
C ILE A 207 -6.63 -0.34 -11.83
N GLU A 208 -5.86 -0.94 -10.94
CA GLU A 208 -4.54 -1.50 -11.20
C GLU A 208 -4.45 -2.92 -10.60
N ALA A 209 -3.90 -3.88 -11.33
CA ALA A 209 -3.78 -5.27 -10.89
C ALA A 209 -2.35 -5.61 -10.46
N CYS A 210 -2.20 -6.15 -9.23
CA CYS A 210 -0.89 -6.45 -8.65
C CYS A 210 -0.35 -7.80 -9.16
N ALA A 211 0.79 -7.75 -9.88
CA ALA A 211 1.52 -8.90 -10.41
C ALA A 211 0.67 -9.85 -11.28
N GLU A 212 -0.40 -9.35 -11.86
CA GLU A 212 -1.29 -10.05 -12.78
C GLU A 212 -1.20 -9.40 -14.16
N ASN A 213 -1.25 -10.19 -15.21
CA ASN A 213 -1.18 -9.73 -16.61
C ASN A 213 -2.49 -10.05 -17.36
N GLY A 214 -2.68 -9.41 -18.52
CA GLY A 214 -3.79 -9.73 -19.42
C GLY A 214 -5.09 -9.00 -19.13
N TYR A 215 -5.08 -7.99 -18.23
CA TYR A 215 -6.30 -7.25 -17.86
C TYR A 215 -6.46 -5.91 -18.59
N SER A 216 -5.57 -5.59 -19.54
CA SER A 216 -5.65 -4.37 -20.37
C SER A 216 -6.95 -4.27 -21.16
N LYS A 217 -7.54 -5.42 -21.58
CA LYS A 217 -8.85 -5.44 -22.26
C LYS A 217 -10.00 -4.85 -21.43
N TYR A 218 -9.85 -4.78 -20.10
CA TYR A 218 -10.81 -4.14 -19.20
C TYR A 218 -10.41 -2.70 -18.84
N GLY A 219 -9.30 -2.18 -19.37
CA GLY A 219 -8.74 -0.87 -18.97
C GLY A 219 -8.04 -0.90 -17.62
N ILE A 220 -7.66 -2.09 -17.11
CA ILE A 220 -6.93 -2.27 -15.87
C ILE A 220 -5.43 -2.21 -16.15
N LEU A 221 -4.72 -1.35 -15.41
CA LEU A 221 -3.30 -1.14 -15.55
C LEU A 221 -2.47 -2.10 -14.68
N PRO A 222 -1.22 -2.38 -15.04
CA PRO A 222 -0.28 -3.04 -14.13
C PRO A 222 -0.03 -2.21 -12.88
N SER A 223 0.01 -2.86 -11.71
CA SER A 223 0.15 -2.19 -10.41
C SER A 223 1.59 -2.11 -9.94
N LYS A 224 1.91 -0.96 -9.32
CA LYS A 224 3.09 -0.74 -8.48
C LYS A 224 2.61 -0.47 -7.06
N CYS A 225 2.72 -1.43 -6.15
CA CYS A 225 2.33 -1.19 -4.75
C CYS A 225 3.30 -0.22 -4.08
N ILE A 226 4.60 -0.38 -4.30
CA ILE A 226 5.62 0.60 -3.93
C ILE A 226 5.94 1.38 -5.20
N ASP A 227 5.37 2.57 -5.29
CA ASP A 227 5.41 3.40 -6.49
C ASP A 227 6.34 4.59 -6.31
N GLY A 228 7.45 4.57 -7.05
CA GLY A 228 8.43 5.65 -7.06
C GLY A 228 7.87 6.97 -7.59
N GLU A 229 6.94 6.92 -8.55
CA GLU A 229 6.34 8.12 -9.15
C GLU A 229 5.53 8.93 -8.14
N ILE A 230 4.90 8.26 -7.15
CA ILE A 230 4.21 8.97 -6.05
C ILE A 230 5.22 9.76 -5.23
N PHE A 231 6.37 9.17 -4.89
CA PHE A 231 7.41 9.86 -4.14
C PHE A 231 8.09 10.96 -4.94
N GLU A 232 8.30 10.76 -6.25
CA GLU A 232 8.80 11.82 -7.14
C GLU A 232 7.87 13.03 -7.12
N LYS A 233 6.56 12.82 -7.21
CA LYS A 233 5.56 13.90 -7.12
C LYS A 233 5.59 14.58 -5.76
N LEU A 234 5.61 13.82 -4.67
CA LEU A 234 5.63 14.35 -3.30
C LEU A 234 6.92 15.12 -2.99
N LEU A 235 8.06 14.67 -3.51
CA LEU A 235 9.34 15.38 -3.39
C LEU A 235 9.39 16.63 -4.25
N THR A 236 8.94 16.54 -5.51
CA THR A 236 8.87 17.69 -6.41
C THR A 236 7.96 18.79 -5.85
N GLU A 237 6.81 18.42 -5.27
CA GLU A 237 5.92 19.38 -4.63
C GLU A 237 6.54 20.02 -3.37
N LYS A 238 7.24 19.22 -2.54
CA LYS A 238 7.94 19.75 -1.35
C LYS A 238 9.00 20.78 -1.72
N TYR A 239 9.70 20.57 -2.82
CA TYR A 239 10.85 21.38 -3.25
C TYR A 239 10.56 22.15 -4.53
N LYS A 240 9.28 22.47 -4.82
CA LYS A 240 8.87 23.21 -6.02
C LYS A 240 9.56 24.55 -6.19
N ASP A 241 9.80 25.26 -5.09
CA ASP A 241 10.45 26.56 -5.08
C ASP A 241 11.92 26.49 -5.55
N LEU A 242 12.55 25.30 -5.44
CA LEU A 242 13.90 25.05 -5.92
C LEU A 242 13.95 24.67 -7.41
N ASN A 243 12.79 24.52 -8.07
CA ASN A 243 12.65 24.10 -9.46
C ASN A 243 13.47 22.83 -9.77
N ILE A 244 13.36 21.80 -8.93
CA ILE A 244 14.06 20.53 -9.05
C ILE A 244 13.08 19.45 -9.48
N GLN A 245 13.45 18.67 -10.52
CA GLN A 245 12.76 17.43 -10.89
C GLN A 245 13.51 16.25 -10.32
N VAL A 246 12.83 15.50 -9.45
CA VAL A 246 13.38 14.25 -8.89
C VAL A 246 13.06 13.11 -9.85
N LYS A 247 14.09 12.50 -10.44
CA LYS A 247 13.97 11.29 -11.28
C LYS A 247 14.64 10.12 -10.57
N ARG A 248 14.04 8.94 -10.66
CA ARG A 248 14.54 7.71 -10.03
C ARG A 248 14.89 6.65 -11.06
N LYS A 249 15.90 5.86 -10.75
CA LYS A 249 16.20 4.63 -11.50
C LYS A 249 15.40 3.46 -10.88
N ASN A 250 14.58 2.80 -11.71
CA ASN A 250 13.84 1.61 -11.31
C ASN A 250 14.78 0.39 -11.40
N ASN A 251 15.32 -0.03 -10.27
CA ASN A 251 16.08 -1.29 -10.17
C ASN A 251 15.20 -2.35 -9.52
N LYS A 252 15.06 -3.53 -10.13
CA LYS A 252 14.43 -4.69 -9.50
C LYS A 252 15.34 -5.27 -8.42
N LEU A 253 14.75 -5.74 -7.31
CA LEU A 253 15.44 -6.58 -6.34
C LEU A 253 15.21 -8.05 -6.65
N ASP A 254 16.20 -8.88 -6.33
CA ASP A 254 16.05 -10.33 -6.33
C ASP A 254 14.93 -10.75 -5.36
N GLY A 255 14.18 -11.78 -5.72
CA GLY A 255 13.06 -12.28 -4.92
C GLY A 255 11.70 -11.60 -5.13
N GLN A 256 11.61 -10.57 -5.98
CA GLN A 256 10.30 -10.04 -6.40
C GLN A 256 9.59 -11.01 -7.36
N ARG A 257 8.25 -11.09 -7.25
CA ARG A 257 7.43 -11.85 -8.21
C ARG A 257 7.74 -11.41 -9.65
N LYS A 258 7.73 -12.33 -10.61
CA LYS A 258 8.11 -12.08 -12.01
C LYS A 258 7.46 -10.83 -12.63
N ASN A 259 6.19 -10.59 -12.34
CA ASN A 259 5.41 -9.47 -12.88
C ASN A 259 5.28 -8.30 -11.89
N CYS A 260 6.05 -8.28 -10.80
CA CYS A 260 6.02 -7.19 -9.83
C CYS A 260 6.77 -5.97 -10.37
N LEU A 261 6.12 -4.81 -10.34
CA LEU A 261 6.67 -3.54 -10.78
C LEU A 261 7.05 -2.61 -9.61
N CYS A 262 7.00 -3.11 -8.37
CA CYS A 262 7.35 -2.34 -7.18
C CYS A 262 8.81 -1.92 -7.17
N MET A 263 9.06 -0.73 -6.64
CA MET A 263 10.41 -0.27 -6.29
C MET A 263 11.01 -1.10 -5.16
N PRO A 264 12.36 -1.20 -5.11
CA PRO A 264 13.07 -1.73 -3.95
C PRO A 264 12.68 -1.02 -2.66
N SER A 265 12.51 -1.78 -1.59
CA SER A 265 12.16 -1.24 -0.27
C SER A 265 12.65 -2.14 0.84
N VAL A 266 12.87 -1.55 2.02
CA VAL A 266 13.14 -2.30 3.25
C VAL A 266 11.82 -2.46 4.00
N ASP A 267 11.38 -3.70 4.21
CA ASP A 267 10.17 -4.00 5.00
C ASP A 267 10.56 -4.26 6.46
N ILE A 268 9.97 -3.51 7.39
CA ILE A 268 10.34 -3.53 8.82
C ILE A 268 9.43 -4.41 9.69
N GLY A 269 8.43 -5.04 9.11
CA GLY A 269 7.53 -5.94 9.86
C GLY A 269 8.04 -7.36 9.94
N GLN A 270 7.36 -8.14 10.78
CA GLN A 270 7.61 -9.56 11.00
C GLN A 270 6.36 -10.36 10.66
N TYR A 271 6.54 -11.58 10.16
CA TYR A 271 5.45 -12.54 9.99
C TYR A 271 4.93 -13.00 11.34
N ASP A 272 3.72 -13.52 11.36
CA ASP A 272 3.03 -14.08 12.54
C ASP A 272 2.81 -13.06 13.67
N THR A 273 2.76 -11.75 13.33
CA THR A 273 2.53 -10.67 14.30
C THR A 273 1.29 -9.83 14.01
N CYS A 274 0.50 -10.18 12.99
CA CYS A 274 -0.72 -9.48 12.63
C CYS A 274 -1.92 -10.09 13.36
N PHE A 275 -2.68 -9.27 14.10
CA PHE A 275 -3.83 -9.74 14.91
C PHE A 275 -5.18 -9.58 14.21
N HIS A 276 -5.24 -9.27 12.92
CA HIS A 276 -6.51 -9.19 12.19
C HIS A 276 -7.17 -10.55 11.97
N ASP A 277 -6.40 -11.64 12.00
CA ASP A 277 -6.84 -13.02 11.78
C ASP A 277 -7.66 -13.20 10.49
N CYS A 278 -7.22 -12.58 9.39
CA CYS A 278 -7.87 -12.72 8.09
C CYS A 278 -7.66 -14.13 7.55
N LYS A 279 -8.72 -14.86 7.22
CA LYS A 279 -8.69 -16.28 6.82
C LYS A 279 -8.00 -16.56 5.46
N TYR A 280 -7.58 -15.53 4.76
CA TYR A 280 -6.85 -15.60 3.48
C TYR A 280 -5.39 -15.12 3.58
N CYS A 281 -4.91 -14.79 4.79
CA CYS A 281 -3.66 -14.06 4.96
C CYS A 281 -2.44 -15.00 5.02
N TYR A 282 -1.31 -14.47 4.61
CA TYR A 282 0.00 -15.13 4.71
C TYR A 282 0.89 -14.54 5.82
N ALA A 283 0.42 -13.44 6.46
CA ALA A 283 1.16 -12.65 7.44
C ALA A 283 0.84 -13.08 8.87
#